data_3cfc788b40ab46b5bbac2f6a6252adb3
#
_entry.id   3cfc788b40ab46b5bbac2f6a6252adb3
#
_cell.length_a   1.000
_cell.length_b   1.000
_cell.length_c   1.000
_cell.angle_alpha   90.00
_cell.angle_beta   90.00
_cell.angle_gamma   90.00
#
_symmetry.space_group_name_H-M   'P 1'
#
loop_
_entity.id
_entity.type
_entity.pdbx_description
1 polymer ?
#
loop_
_entity_poly.entity_id
_entity_poly.type
_entity_poly.pdbx_seq_one_letter_code
_entity_poly.pdbx_strand_id
1 'polypeptide(L)'
;KGLICGRLEKLNENSNIKLPIFIKPRWGHKTASSKNCYKIKSWDELNKYKHIQDLMWSEFIDDNECMTDYILLNGTIVYQITYKYSPEQTGYIETWKYISPDNKPLPIITEWVQLHLNGFTGAVNVQYRGDKIIEVGLRLARGGAYILSTKNKYLIQNINNVVERNHWDYGLENKMKYDSYYS
;
A
#
# COMPACT_ATOMS: atom_id res chain seq x y z
N LYS A 1 3.81 15.66 5.67
CA LYS A 1 4.78 15.87 4.56
C LYS A 1 4.80 14.61 3.69
N GLY A 2 4.79 14.78 2.35
CA GLY A 2 4.92 13.64 1.44
C GLY A 2 6.26 12.90 1.58
N LEU A 3 6.36 11.74 0.94
CA LEU A 3 7.60 10.98 0.85
C LEU A 3 8.64 11.79 0.06
N ILE A 4 9.84 11.95 0.61
CA ILE A 4 10.95 12.59 -0.12
C ILE A 4 11.52 11.56 -1.09
N CYS A 5 11.45 11.84 -2.38
CA CYS A 5 11.90 10.91 -3.41
C CYS A 5 12.34 11.64 -4.69
N GLY A 6 13.00 10.92 -5.57
CA GLY A 6 13.45 11.44 -6.85
C GLY A 6 14.00 10.39 -7.80
N ARG A 7 14.51 10.83 -8.94
CA ARG A 7 15.18 9.95 -9.90
C ARG A 7 16.60 9.64 -9.41
N LEU A 8 17.00 8.37 -9.47
CA LEU A 8 18.32 7.95 -9.00
C LEU A 8 19.46 8.61 -9.76
N GLU A 9 19.31 8.78 -11.07
CA GLU A 9 20.31 9.41 -11.95
C GLU A 9 20.67 10.85 -11.58
N LYS A 10 19.76 11.53 -10.85
CA LYS A 10 19.96 12.91 -10.38
C LYS A 10 20.62 13.00 -8.99
N LEU A 11 20.82 11.87 -8.35
CA LEU A 11 21.33 11.80 -6.99
C LEU A 11 22.87 11.76 -7.01
N ASN A 12 23.49 12.61 -6.20
CA ASN A 12 24.95 12.64 -6.00
C ASN A 12 25.31 12.97 -4.55
N GLU A 13 26.56 12.89 -4.19
CA GLU A 13 27.06 13.12 -2.83
C GLU A 13 26.83 14.54 -2.30
N ASN A 14 26.69 15.51 -3.22
CA ASN A 14 26.37 16.91 -2.87
C ASN A 14 24.84 17.10 -2.65
N SER A 15 24.03 16.08 -2.92
CA SER A 15 22.61 16.12 -2.64
C SER A 15 22.42 16.09 -1.11
N ASN A 16 21.66 17.05 -0.58
CA ASN A 16 21.38 17.11 0.86
C ASN A 16 20.39 16.01 1.27
N ILE A 17 20.86 14.76 1.23
CA ILE A 17 20.09 13.56 1.51
C ILE A 17 20.76 12.78 2.63
N LYS A 18 19.91 12.35 3.57
CA LYS A 18 20.34 11.52 4.69
C LYS A 18 20.22 10.03 4.33
N LEU A 19 21.32 9.30 4.43
CA LEU A 19 21.33 7.84 4.35
C LEU A 19 20.80 7.21 5.66
N PRO A 20 20.19 6.03 5.63
CA PRO A 20 19.96 5.21 4.43
C PRO A 20 18.82 5.75 3.55
N ILE A 21 18.87 5.39 2.28
CA ILE A 21 17.79 5.59 1.32
C ILE A 21 17.28 4.24 0.81
N PHE A 22 16.11 4.26 0.18
CA PHE A 22 15.54 3.12 -0.51
C PHE A 22 15.53 3.37 -2.02
N ILE A 23 15.98 2.40 -2.82
CA ILE A 23 15.91 2.47 -4.27
C ILE A 23 15.02 1.37 -4.83
N LYS A 24 14.25 1.70 -5.86
CA LYS A 24 13.36 0.77 -6.56
C LYS A 24 13.15 1.18 -8.01
N PRO A 25 12.70 0.27 -8.89
CA PRO A 25 12.24 0.64 -10.20
C PRO A 25 11.10 1.67 -10.15
N ARG A 26 11.10 2.61 -11.09
CA ARG A 26 10.05 3.64 -11.20
C ARG A 26 8.68 3.06 -11.57
N TRP A 27 8.69 1.91 -12.23
CA TRP A 27 7.49 1.29 -12.77
C TRP A 27 7.08 0.08 -11.93
N GLY A 28 5.87 0.10 -11.37
CA GLY A 28 5.38 -0.89 -10.42
C GLY A 28 5.40 -2.34 -10.94
N HIS A 29 5.24 -2.55 -12.25
CA HIS A 29 5.32 -3.89 -12.83
C HIS A 29 6.72 -4.54 -12.71
N LYS A 30 7.77 -3.74 -12.45
CA LYS A 30 9.14 -4.21 -12.24
C LYS A 30 9.47 -4.46 -10.76
N THR A 31 8.57 -4.11 -9.84
CA THR A 31 8.79 -4.20 -8.38
C THR A 31 8.05 -5.37 -7.73
N ALA A 32 7.35 -6.19 -8.50
CA ALA A 32 6.58 -7.30 -7.95
C ALA A 32 7.43 -8.16 -6.99
N SER A 33 6.93 -8.38 -5.78
CA SER A 33 7.62 -9.10 -4.71
C SER A 33 8.97 -8.49 -4.33
N SER A 34 9.06 -7.16 -4.27
CA SER A 34 10.26 -6.40 -3.89
C SER A 34 11.49 -6.67 -4.77
N LYS A 35 11.31 -7.19 -5.98
CA LYS A 35 12.40 -7.36 -6.94
C LYS A 35 13.05 -6.02 -7.25
N ASN A 36 14.38 -5.99 -7.29
CA ASN A 36 15.17 -4.81 -7.61
C ASN A 36 14.94 -3.63 -6.65
N CYS A 37 14.56 -3.92 -5.41
CA CYS A 37 14.40 -2.95 -4.33
C CYS A 37 15.54 -3.13 -3.32
N TYR A 38 16.23 -2.04 -2.97
CA TYR A 38 17.44 -2.10 -2.14
C TYR A 38 17.46 -0.97 -1.11
N LYS A 39 17.86 -1.30 0.12
CA LYS A 39 18.21 -0.31 1.15
C LYS A 39 19.68 0.04 1.00
N ILE A 40 19.98 1.29 0.70
CA ILE A 40 21.33 1.81 0.44
C ILE A 40 21.84 2.53 1.66
N LYS A 41 22.96 2.11 2.20
CA LYS A 41 23.54 2.61 3.44
C LYS A 41 24.76 3.50 3.23
N SER A 42 25.38 3.49 2.05
CA SER A 42 26.56 4.30 1.72
C SER A 42 26.56 4.76 0.27
N TRP A 43 27.33 5.81 -0.03
CA TRP A 43 27.51 6.29 -1.40
C TRP A 43 28.22 5.28 -2.30
N ASP A 44 29.18 4.53 -1.76
CA ASP A 44 29.85 3.45 -2.50
C ASP A 44 28.88 2.34 -2.90
N GLU A 45 27.95 2.00 -2.02
CA GLU A 45 26.89 1.05 -2.34
C GLU A 45 25.97 1.61 -3.44
N LEU A 46 25.59 2.89 -3.36
CA LEU A 46 24.76 3.55 -4.36
C LEU A 46 25.39 3.55 -5.75
N ASN A 47 26.71 3.74 -5.83
CA ASN A 47 27.45 3.79 -7.09
C ASN A 47 27.31 2.48 -7.90
N LYS A 48 27.09 1.35 -7.23
CA LYS A 48 26.83 0.04 -7.88
C LYS A 48 25.54 0.01 -8.69
N TYR A 49 24.59 0.89 -8.39
CA TYR A 49 23.27 0.91 -9.02
C TYR A 49 23.06 2.09 -9.98
N LYS A 50 23.95 3.08 -10.00
CA LYS A 50 23.81 4.29 -10.83
C LYS A 50 23.74 4.02 -12.34
N HIS A 51 24.29 2.89 -12.79
CA HIS A 51 24.27 2.50 -14.20
C HIS A 51 22.92 1.87 -14.62
N ILE A 52 22.06 1.53 -13.65
CA ILE A 52 20.77 0.92 -13.92
C ILE A 52 19.76 2.03 -14.22
N GLN A 53 19.19 1.98 -15.40
CA GLN A 53 18.18 2.93 -15.85
C GLN A 53 16.82 2.71 -15.12
N ASP A 54 16.02 3.78 -15.09
CA ASP A 54 14.66 3.75 -14.54
C ASP A 54 14.55 3.40 -13.05
N LEU A 55 15.59 3.65 -12.27
CA LEU A 55 15.49 3.59 -10.82
C LEU A 55 15.06 4.94 -10.23
N MET A 56 14.31 4.85 -9.16
CA MET A 56 14.01 5.98 -8.28
C MET A 56 14.57 5.71 -6.88
N TRP A 57 14.82 6.77 -6.15
CA TRP A 57 15.13 6.70 -4.72
C TRP A 57 14.04 7.35 -3.90
N SER A 58 13.93 6.93 -2.65
CA SER A 58 13.16 7.62 -1.61
C SER A 58 13.92 7.63 -0.30
N GLU A 59 13.52 8.51 0.61
CA GLU A 59 13.94 8.39 2.00
C GLU A 59 13.61 6.98 2.52
N PHE A 60 14.46 6.45 3.38
CA PHE A 60 14.18 5.18 4.06
C PHE A 60 13.33 5.46 5.31
N ILE A 61 12.19 4.82 5.38
CA ILE A 61 11.27 4.96 6.51
C ILE A 61 11.42 3.73 7.38
N ASP A 62 11.98 3.94 8.57
CA ASP A 62 12.20 2.89 9.55
C ASP A 62 10.97 2.75 10.47
N ASP A 63 9.86 2.36 9.86
CA ASP A 63 8.59 2.14 10.55
C ASP A 63 7.95 0.86 9.99
N ASN A 64 7.02 0.29 10.75
CA ASN A 64 6.30 -0.90 10.32
C ASN A 64 5.47 -0.61 9.08
N GLU A 65 5.53 -1.54 8.14
CA GLU A 65 4.68 -1.47 6.96
C GLU A 65 3.26 -1.86 7.30
N CYS A 66 2.35 -1.02 6.85
CA CYS A 66 0.92 -1.24 6.93
C CYS A 66 0.32 -1.13 5.54
N MET A 67 -0.86 -1.69 5.39
CA MET A 67 -1.60 -1.67 4.14
C MET A 67 -3.09 -1.58 4.45
N THR A 68 -3.81 -0.80 3.67
CA THR A 68 -5.26 -0.72 3.76
C THR A 68 -5.85 -0.91 2.38
N ASP A 69 -6.78 -1.84 2.27
CA ASP A 69 -7.67 -1.94 1.15
C ASP A 69 -8.92 -1.08 1.42
N TYR A 70 -9.24 -0.23 0.47
CA TYR A 70 -10.43 0.61 0.47
C TYR A 70 -11.36 0.20 -0.65
N ILE A 71 -12.65 0.26 -0.39
CA ILE A 71 -13.70 0.25 -1.42
C ILE A 71 -14.30 1.64 -1.45
N LEU A 72 -14.21 2.29 -2.60
CA LEU A 72 -14.74 3.63 -2.82
C LEU A 72 -15.95 3.57 -3.75
N LEU A 73 -16.92 4.41 -3.44
CA LEU A 73 -18.07 4.69 -4.29
C LEU A 73 -18.12 6.20 -4.52
N ASN A 74 -17.85 6.63 -5.73
CA ASN A 74 -17.79 8.06 -6.11
C ASN A 74 -16.91 8.90 -5.15
N GLY A 75 -15.72 8.39 -4.82
CA GLY A 75 -14.78 9.02 -3.89
C GLY A 75 -15.09 8.82 -2.40
N THR A 76 -16.27 8.31 -2.06
CA THR A 76 -16.64 8.01 -0.68
C THR A 76 -16.12 6.64 -0.27
N ILE A 77 -15.42 6.55 0.85
CA ILE A 77 -15.00 5.27 1.41
C ILE A 77 -16.20 4.58 2.02
N VAL A 78 -16.65 3.47 1.43
CA VAL A 78 -17.77 2.66 1.91
C VAL A 78 -17.31 1.45 2.70
N TYR A 79 -16.07 1.01 2.52
CA TYR A 79 -15.48 -0.08 3.28
C TYR A 79 -13.96 0.06 3.32
N GLN A 80 -13.35 -0.39 4.40
CA GLN A 80 -11.90 -0.51 4.53
C GLN A 80 -11.52 -1.71 5.37
N ILE A 81 -10.35 -2.24 5.10
CA ILE A 81 -9.70 -3.27 5.91
C ILE A 81 -8.21 -2.98 5.99
N THR A 82 -7.67 -2.96 7.22
CA THR A 82 -6.27 -2.64 7.44
C THR A 82 -5.53 -3.82 8.03
N TYR A 83 -4.34 -4.08 7.53
CA TYR A 83 -3.46 -5.12 8.01
C TYR A 83 -2.01 -4.65 8.10
N LYS A 84 -1.27 -5.27 9.02
CA LYS A 84 0.12 -4.96 9.32
C LYS A 84 0.99 -6.15 8.98
N TYR A 85 2.15 -5.88 8.43
CA TYR A 85 3.17 -6.90 8.24
C TYR A 85 3.70 -7.39 9.59
N SER A 86 4.10 -8.65 9.63
CA SER A 86 4.91 -9.16 10.73
C SER A 86 6.28 -8.46 10.75
N PRO A 87 6.83 -8.15 11.92
CA PRO A 87 8.19 -7.62 12.04
C PRO A 87 9.26 -8.53 11.43
N GLU A 88 9.00 -9.83 11.37
CA GLU A 88 9.91 -10.83 10.80
C GLU A 88 9.80 -10.95 9.27
N GLN A 89 8.96 -10.16 8.64
CA GLN A 89 8.80 -10.23 7.20
C GLN A 89 10.10 -9.91 6.48
N THR A 90 10.53 -10.84 5.65
CA THR A 90 11.71 -10.69 4.79
C THR A 90 11.33 -10.96 3.33
N GLY A 91 11.32 -9.91 2.51
CA GLY A 91 11.29 -9.99 1.06
C GLY A 91 10.11 -10.74 0.44
N TYR A 92 10.28 -12.03 0.20
CA TYR A 92 9.35 -12.82 -0.63
C TYR A 92 8.18 -13.45 0.14
N ILE A 93 8.30 -13.57 1.45
CA ILE A 93 7.26 -14.18 2.28
C ILE A 93 6.52 -13.06 3.00
N GLU A 94 5.28 -12.85 2.63
CA GLU A 94 4.42 -11.89 3.30
C GLU A 94 3.67 -12.59 4.42
N THR A 95 4.04 -12.26 5.64
CA THR A 95 3.34 -12.71 6.83
C THR A 95 2.54 -11.54 7.39
N TRP A 96 1.24 -11.60 7.26
CA TRP A 96 0.33 -10.63 7.83
C TRP A 96 0.03 -11.02 9.27
N LYS A 97 0.26 -10.10 10.18
CA LYS A 97 0.06 -10.38 11.61
C LYS A 97 -1.35 -10.09 12.06
N TYR A 98 -1.98 -9.08 11.50
CA TYR A 98 -3.28 -8.67 11.96
C TYR A 98 -4.10 -8.00 10.86
N ILE A 99 -5.36 -8.40 10.79
CA ILE A 99 -6.29 -7.93 9.77
C ILE A 99 -7.62 -7.66 10.43
N SER A 100 -8.10 -6.43 10.33
CA SER A 100 -9.43 -6.08 10.85
C SER A 100 -9.98 -4.82 10.19
N PRO A 101 -11.28 -4.77 9.92
CA PRO A 101 -11.95 -3.53 9.53
C PRO A 101 -11.96 -2.46 10.64
N ASP A 102 -11.82 -2.88 11.90
CA ASP A 102 -11.74 -1.97 13.04
C ASP A 102 -10.34 -1.36 13.21
N ASN A 103 -9.31 -1.98 12.62
CA ASN A 103 -7.94 -1.48 12.63
C ASN A 103 -7.78 -0.41 11.54
N LYS A 104 -7.96 0.84 11.93
CA LYS A 104 -7.95 1.97 11.00
C LYS A 104 -6.53 2.47 10.74
N PRO A 105 -6.25 2.95 9.52
CA PRO A 105 -5.00 3.66 9.22
C PRO A 105 -4.96 4.99 9.97
N LEU A 106 -3.78 5.63 9.98
CA LEU A 106 -3.67 7.02 10.45
C LEU A 106 -4.61 7.93 9.63
N PRO A 107 -5.22 8.94 10.26
CA PRO A 107 -6.16 9.85 9.57
C PRO A 107 -5.60 10.44 8.29
N ILE A 108 -4.32 10.84 8.29
CA ILE A 108 -3.64 11.43 7.13
C ILE A 108 -3.65 10.50 5.90
N ILE A 109 -3.64 9.18 6.09
CA ILE A 109 -3.72 8.22 4.97
C ILE A 109 -5.13 8.23 4.37
N THR A 110 -6.14 8.21 5.21
CA THR A 110 -7.55 8.27 4.80
C THR A 110 -7.87 9.61 4.11
N GLU A 111 -7.42 10.71 4.67
CA GLU A 111 -7.56 12.06 4.09
C GLU A 111 -6.91 12.14 2.70
N TRP A 112 -5.72 11.55 2.55
CA TRP A 112 -5.04 11.49 1.26
C TRP A 112 -5.88 10.74 0.21
N VAL A 113 -6.46 9.59 0.59
CA VAL A 113 -7.33 8.80 -0.30
C VAL A 113 -8.55 9.61 -0.72
N GLN A 114 -9.25 10.25 0.23
CA GLN A 114 -10.43 11.06 -0.05
C GLN A 114 -10.13 12.25 -0.95
N LEU A 115 -8.97 12.90 -0.74
CA LEU A 115 -8.57 14.08 -1.52
C LEU A 115 -8.19 13.71 -2.96
N HIS A 116 -7.40 12.64 -3.16
CA HIS A 116 -6.79 12.33 -4.46
C HIS A 116 -7.61 11.36 -5.30
N LEU A 117 -8.55 10.64 -4.68
CA LEU A 117 -9.42 9.68 -5.35
C LEU A 117 -10.88 10.12 -5.35
N ASN A 118 -11.10 11.43 -5.26
CA ASN A 118 -12.44 12.01 -5.39
C ASN A 118 -13.08 11.62 -6.74
N GLY A 119 -14.31 11.12 -6.69
CA GLY A 119 -15.02 10.61 -7.86
C GLY A 119 -14.63 9.21 -8.32
N PHE A 120 -13.60 8.59 -7.74
CA PHE A 120 -13.22 7.22 -8.10
C PHE A 120 -14.21 6.20 -7.50
N THR A 121 -14.57 5.19 -8.29
CA THR A 121 -15.36 4.03 -7.84
C THR A 121 -14.54 2.76 -8.08
N GLY A 122 -14.37 1.94 -7.05
CA GLY A 122 -13.64 0.69 -7.13
C GLY A 122 -12.80 0.38 -5.91
N ALA A 123 -11.88 -0.58 -6.06
CA ALA A 123 -10.97 -1.00 -5.02
C ALA A 123 -9.63 -0.26 -5.11
N VAL A 124 -9.08 0.11 -3.97
CA VAL A 124 -7.78 0.78 -3.86
C VAL A 124 -6.99 0.15 -2.72
N ASN A 125 -5.74 -0.22 -3.01
CA ASN A 125 -4.77 -0.64 -2.00
C ASN A 125 -3.77 0.48 -1.76
N VAL A 126 -3.56 0.84 -0.50
CA VAL A 126 -2.58 1.84 -0.09
C VAL A 126 -1.60 1.20 0.89
N GLN A 127 -0.32 1.18 0.51
CA GLN A 127 0.77 0.74 1.39
C GLN A 127 1.46 1.97 1.99
N TYR A 128 1.76 1.90 3.28
CA TYR A 128 2.36 3.03 3.99
C TYR A 128 3.24 2.55 5.15
N ARG A 129 4.18 3.41 5.56
CA ARG A 129 4.99 3.26 6.78
C ARG A 129 4.88 4.54 7.61
N GLY A 130 4.39 4.43 8.83
CA GLY A 130 4.02 5.60 9.61
C GLY A 130 3.02 6.48 8.83
N ASP A 131 3.34 7.75 8.66
CA ASP A 131 2.53 8.74 7.92
C ASP A 131 2.86 8.83 6.41
N LYS A 132 3.72 7.94 5.89
CA LYS A 132 4.24 8.01 4.52
C LYS A 132 3.63 6.93 3.64
N ILE A 133 2.90 7.35 2.61
CA ILE A 133 2.43 6.44 1.57
C ILE A 133 3.61 6.06 0.67
N ILE A 134 3.81 4.76 0.47
CA ILE A 134 4.92 4.20 -0.33
C ILE A 134 4.45 3.57 -1.64
N GLU A 135 3.19 3.11 -1.69
CA GLU A 135 2.59 2.56 -2.92
C GLU A 135 1.07 2.74 -2.90
N VAL A 136 0.50 2.98 -4.07
CA VAL A 136 -0.95 2.98 -4.30
C VAL A 136 -1.26 2.12 -5.51
N GLY A 137 -2.18 1.18 -5.35
CA GLY A 137 -2.67 0.31 -6.42
C GLY A 137 -4.18 0.43 -6.57
N LEU A 138 -4.69 0.60 -7.80
CA LEU A 138 -6.12 0.63 -8.08
C LEU A 138 -6.69 -0.79 -8.18
N ARG A 139 -6.48 -1.57 -7.14
CA ARG A 139 -6.91 -2.95 -6.96
C ARG A 139 -6.83 -3.32 -5.49
N LEU A 140 -7.42 -4.43 -5.10
CA LEU A 140 -7.17 -5.02 -3.78
C LEU A 140 -5.76 -5.61 -3.69
N ALA A 141 -5.24 -5.67 -2.49
CA ALA A 141 -3.95 -6.30 -2.21
C ALA A 141 -3.94 -7.74 -2.74
N ARG A 142 -2.88 -8.11 -3.46
CA ARG A 142 -2.67 -9.46 -4.01
C ARG A 142 -3.95 -10.16 -4.47
N GLY A 143 -4.72 -9.47 -5.31
CA GLY A 143 -5.97 -10.01 -5.84
C GLY A 143 -7.09 -10.11 -4.80
N GLY A 144 -7.02 -9.33 -3.73
CA GLY A 144 -8.03 -9.34 -2.68
C GLY A 144 -7.98 -10.60 -1.81
N ALA A 145 -6.82 -11.25 -1.73
CA ALA A 145 -6.67 -12.55 -1.05
C ALA A 145 -7.26 -12.53 0.38
N TYR A 146 -7.08 -11.45 1.12
CA TYR A 146 -7.61 -11.33 2.47
C TYR A 146 -9.13 -11.18 2.50
N ILE A 147 -9.68 -10.30 1.68
CA ILE A 147 -11.13 -10.13 1.58
C ILE A 147 -11.78 -11.44 1.12
N LEU A 148 -11.20 -12.08 0.12
CA LEU A 148 -11.67 -13.37 -0.40
C LEU A 148 -11.48 -14.51 0.62
N SER A 149 -10.40 -14.50 1.40
CA SER A 149 -10.12 -15.51 2.40
C SER A 149 -11.10 -15.48 3.58
N THR A 150 -11.73 -14.35 3.84
CA THR A 150 -12.80 -14.26 4.85
C THR A 150 -13.98 -15.14 4.50
N LYS A 151 -14.15 -15.50 3.23
CA LYS A 151 -15.31 -16.23 2.69
C LYS A 151 -16.65 -15.57 3.00
N ASN A 152 -16.64 -14.29 3.37
CA ASN A 152 -17.86 -13.54 3.66
C ASN A 152 -18.55 -13.17 2.35
N LYS A 153 -19.54 -13.96 1.97
CA LYS A 153 -20.26 -13.78 0.70
C LYS A 153 -20.95 -12.42 0.56
N TYR A 154 -21.36 -11.82 1.65
CA TYR A 154 -22.03 -10.51 1.63
C TYR A 154 -21.06 -9.38 1.37
N LEU A 155 -19.83 -9.48 1.91
CA LEU A 155 -18.76 -8.54 1.58
C LEU A 155 -18.38 -8.64 0.11
N ILE A 156 -18.18 -9.85 -0.40
CA ILE A 156 -17.86 -10.08 -1.81
C ILE A 156 -18.99 -9.57 -2.70
N GLN A 157 -20.25 -9.83 -2.34
CA GLN A 157 -21.40 -9.31 -3.07
C GLN A 157 -21.41 -7.78 -3.12
N ASN A 158 -21.13 -7.10 -2.01
CA ASN A 158 -21.09 -5.63 -1.96
C ASN A 158 -19.92 -5.07 -2.80
N ILE A 159 -18.75 -5.68 -2.75
CA ILE A 159 -17.63 -5.26 -3.60
C ILE A 159 -18.01 -5.37 -5.08
N ASN A 160 -18.62 -6.47 -5.49
CA ASN A 160 -19.10 -6.64 -6.87
C ASN A 160 -20.17 -5.61 -7.23
N ASN A 161 -21.10 -5.30 -6.33
CA ASN A 161 -22.09 -4.25 -6.55
C ASN A 161 -21.43 -2.89 -6.80
N VAL A 162 -20.37 -2.55 -6.08
CA VAL A 162 -19.63 -1.30 -6.31
C VAL A 162 -19.00 -1.29 -7.71
N VAL A 163 -18.31 -2.36 -8.07
CA VAL A 163 -17.55 -2.43 -9.34
C VAL A 163 -18.48 -2.50 -10.55
N GLU A 164 -19.56 -3.28 -10.46
CA GLU A 164 -20.44 -3.56 -11.61
C GLU A 164 -21.62 -2.60 -11.72
N ARG A 165 -22.09 -2.05 -10.60
CA ARG A 165 -23.37 -1.33 -10.49
C ARG A 165 -23.29 0.04 -9.85
N ASN A 166 -22.11 0.50 -9.46
CA ASN A 166 -21.95 1.75 -8.68
C ASN A 166 -22.87 1.82 -7.47
N HIS A 167 -23.01 0.72 -6.73
CA HIS A 167 -23.93 0.61 -5.61
C HIS A 167 -23.28 -0.08 -4.41
N TRP A 168 -23.55 0.44 -3.20
CA TRP A 168 -23.21 -0.20 -1.93
C TRP A 168 -24.49 -0.50 -1.16
N ASP A 169 -24.71 -1.74 -0.80
CA ASP A 169 -25.90 -2.16 -0.05
C ASP A 169 -25.63 -2.09 1.46
N TYR A 170 -26.04 -0.99 2.06
CA TYR A 170 -25.93 -0.77 3.51
C TYR A 170 -26.73 -1.79 4.34
N GLY A 171 -27.76 -2.41 3.77
CA GLY A 171 -28.53 -3.47 4.43
C GLY A 171 -27.73 -4.75 4.69
N LEU A 172 -26.60 -4.94 4.01
CA LEU A 172 -25.70 -6.08 4.20
C LEU A 172 -24.62 -5.84 5.26
N GLU A 173 -24.41 -4.62 5.77
CA GLU A 173 -23.28 -4.28 6.67
C GLU A 173 -23.19 -5.18 7.90
N ASN A 174 -24.33 -5.46 8.56
CA ASN A 174 -24.33 -6.35 9.72
C ASN A 174 -23.95 -7.80 9.39
N LYS A 175 -24.15 -8.21 8.14
CA LYS A 175 -23.83 -9.54 7.63
C LYS A 175 -22.39 -9.64 7.13
N MET A 176 -21.71 -8.51 6.95
CA MET A 176 -20.30 -8.45 6.52
C MET A 176 -19.32 -8.55 7.68
N LYS A 177 -19.77 -8.51 8.92
CA LYS A 177 -18.92 -8.64 10.10
C LYS A 177 -18.26 -10.01 10.14
N TYR A 178 -17.00 -10.02 10.48
CA TYR A 178 -16.21 -11.24 10.68
C TYR A 178 -15.12 -11.00 11.73
N ASP A 179 -14.64 -12.06 12.31
CA ASP A 179 -13.55 -12.00 13.28
C ASP A 179 -12.22 -11.64 12.60
N SER A 180 -11.30 -11.09 13.36
CA SER A 180 -9.94 -10.81 12.92
C SER A 180 -9.21 -12.10 12.57
N TYR A 181 -8.38 -12.04 11.51
CA TYR A 181 -7.56 -13.17 11.10
C TYR A 181 -6.11 -12.96 11.45
N TYR A 182 -5.46 -14.08 11.73
CA TYR A 182 -4.01 -14.18 11.81
C TYR A 182 -3.53 -15.08 10.68
N SER A 183 -2.46 -14.67 10.06
CA SER A 183 -1.73 -15.47 9.06
C SER A 183 -0.59 -16.23 9.70
#